data_c10d355ed5f92cc04d792f4b9b07a7a5
#
_entry.id   c10d355ed5f92cc04d792f4b9b07a7a5
#
_cell.length_a   1.000
_cell.length_b   1.000
_cell.length_c   1.000
_cell.angle_alpha   90.00
_cell.angle_beta   90.00
_cell.angle_gamma   90.00
#
_symmetry.space_group_name_H-M   'P 1'
#
loop_
_entity.id
_entity.type
_entity.pdbx_description
1 polymer ?
#
loop_
_entity_poly.entity_id
_entity_poly.type
_entity_poly.pdbx_seq_one_letter_code
_entity_poly.pdbx_strand_id
1 'polypeptide(L)'
;QANDYKANADEFAGQLKDLDKKADSFTDSHKDVHALATEPVAGYLLQEMGIEDSTPEEFVTQSETDAGPSTKTVADTKALLSGKKVQLLVVNGQTTDAITDQLRSTAKTAGIPEVGVTETLPEGVDTYADFIGSTIDKISTTVK
;
A
#
# COMPACT_ATOMS: atom_id res chain seq x y z
N GLN A 1 -2.76 37.45 8.56
CA GLN A 1 -2.51 36.50 7.44
C GLN A 1 -1.19 35.73 7.62
N ALA A 2 -0.01 36.41 7.82
CA ALA A 2 1.27 35.66 7.97
C ALA A 2 1.27 34.74 9.21
N ASN A 3 0.71 35.20 10.32
CA ASN A 3 0.57 34.42 11.54
C ASN A 3 -0.40 33.25 11.37
N ASP A 4 -1.47 33.44 10.60
CA ASP A 4 -2.46 32.40 10.34
C ASP A 4 -1.86 31.28 9.47
N TYR A 5 -1.09 31.64 8.44
CA TYR A 5 -0.37 30.67 7.62
C TYR A 5 0.66 29.87 8.42
N LYS A 6 1.37 30.57 9.34
CA LYS A 6 2.33 29.89 10.22
C LYS A 6 1.62 28.90 11.16
N ALA A 7 0.52 29.33 11.78
CA ALA A 7 -0.27 28.48 12.68
C ALA A 7 -0.78 27.22 11.95
N ASN A 8 -1.33 27.39 10.75
CA ASN A 8 -1.80 26.26 9.94
C ASN A 8 -0.66 25.30 9.54
N ALA A 9 0.52 25.84 9.22
CA ALA A 9 1.69 25.02 8.91
C ALA A 9 2.19 24.24 10.14
N ASP A 10 2.23 24.90 11.31
CA ASP A 10 2.62 24.27 12.57
C ASP A 10 1.62 23.17 12.98
N GLU A 11 0.33 23.39 12.78
CA GLU A 11 -0.72 22.39 13.02
C GLU A 11 -0.56 21.17 12.09
N PHE A 12 -0.41 21.40 10.78
CA PHE A 12 -0.20 20.33 9.81
C PHE A 12 1.08 19.54 10.09
N ALA A 13 2.18 20.23 10.45
CA ALA A 13 3.41 19.55 10.87
C ALA A 13 3.22 18.69 12.12
N GLY A 14 2.33 19.08 13.04
CA GLY A 14 1.91 18.27 14.18
C GLY A 14 1.18 16.99 13.74
N GLN A 15 0.24 17.12 12.82
CA GLN A 15 -0.50 15.98 12.26
C GLN A 15 0.45 14.97 11.57
N LEU A 16 1.42 15.46 10.78
CA LEU A 16 2.41 14.58 10.14
C LEU A 16 3.24 13.80 11.17
N LYS A 17 3.69 14.44 12.26
CA LYS A 17 4.40 13.75 13.34
C LYS A 17 3.56 12.66 14.02
N ASP A 18 2.25 12.82 14.08
CA ASP A 18 1.38 11.81 14.65
C ASP A 18 1.19 10.63 13.69
N LEU A 19 1.20 10.88 12.36
CA LEU A 19 1.27 9.81 11.36
C LEU A 19 2.58 9.03 11.43
N ASP A 20 3.73 9.71 11.56
CA ASP A 20 5.04 9.08 11.74
C ASP A 20 5.03 8.13 12.95
N LYS A 21 4.50 8.59 14.10
CA LYS A 21 4.38 7.74 15.30
C LYS A 21 3.48 6.50 15.07
N LYS A 22 2.43 6.63 14.27
CA LYS A 22 1.59 5.47 13.92
C LYS A 22 2.36 4.46 13.08
N ALA A 23 3.11 4.93 12.08
CA ALA A 23 3.97 4.09 11.24
C ALA A 23 5.06 3.41 12.09
N ASP A 24 5.75 4.16 12.95
CA ASP A 24 6.75 3.65 13.89
C ASP A 24 6.18 2.56 14.81
N SER A 25 4.97 2.78 15.36
CA SER A 25 4.29 1.81 16.22
C SER A 25 3.99 0.50 15.51
N PHE A 26 3.65 0.56 14.22
CA PHE A 26 3.51 -0.64 13.39
C PHE A 26 4.85 -1.33 13.20
N THR A 27 5.88 -0.61 12.79
CA THR A 27 7.25 -1.12 12.58
C THR A 27 7.81 -1.78 13.84
N ASP A 28 7.52 -1.23 15.01
CA ASP A 28 7.99 -1.79 16.29
C ASP A 28 7.31 -3.12 16.65
N SER A 29 6.03 -3.26 16.28
CA SER A 29 5.22 -4.44 16.59
C SER A 29 5.25 -5.52 15.50
N HIS A 30 5.65 -5.18 14.28
CA HIS A 30 5.69 -6.09 13.13
C HIS A 30 7.07 -6.02 12.47
N LYS A 31 7.75 -7.16 12.41
CA LYS A 31 9.07 -7.27 11.78
C LYS A 31 8.98 -8.18 10.55
N ASP A 32 9.82 -7.90 9.57
CA ASP A 32 9.95 -8.73 8.35
C ASP A 32 8.61 -8.91 7.60
N VAL A 33 7.81 -7.86 7.53
CA VAL A 33 6.58 -7.85 6.76
C VAL A 33 6.89 -7.54 5.31
N HIS A 34 6.45 -8.42 4.42
CA HIS A 34 6.58 -8.27 2.98
C HIS A 34 5.19 -8.08 2.35
N ALA A 35 5.07 -7.15 1.45
CA ALA A 35 3.87 -6.92 0.66
C ALA A 35 4.12 -7.16 -0.83
N LEU A 36 3.05 -7.44 -1.55
CA LEU A 36 2.99 -7.35 -3.00
C LEU A 36 1.98 -6.28 -3.35
N ALA A 37 2.34 -5.33 -4.20
CA ALA A 37 1.46 -4.26 -4.66
C ALA A 37 1.07 -4.47 -6.13
N THR A 38 -0.19 -4.19 -6.47
CA THR A 38 -0.63 -4.21 -7.87
C THR A 38 -0.12 -3.00 -8.64
N GLU A 39 0.10 -1.90 -7.93
CA GLU A 39 0.65 -0.64 -8.43
C GLU A 39 1.43 0.08 -7.32
N PRO A 40 2.42 0.94 -7.62
CA PRO A 40 3.32 1.55 -6.63
C PRO A 40 2.68 2.71 -5.83
N VAL A 41 1.34 2.76 -5.73
CA VAL A 41 0.58 3.87 -5.10
C VAL A 41 0.97 4.11 -3.65
N ALA A 42 1.20 3.05 -2.89
CA ALA A 42 1.51 3.14 -1.47
C ALA A 42 3.00 2.93 -1.14
N GLY A 43 3.90 2.89 -2.12
CA GLY A 43 5.29 2.49 -1.95
C GLY A 43 6.03 3.23 -0.84
N TYR A 44 5.94 4.56 -0.80
CA TYR A 44 6.56 5.36 0.26
C TYR A 44 5.93 5.11 1.64
N LEU A 45 4.62 4.91 1.71
CA LEU A 45 3.94 4.61 2.97
C LEU A 45 4.33 3.23 3.50
N LEU A 46 4.43 2.23 2.63
CA LEU A 46 4.90 0.90 3.01
C LEU A 46 6.32 0.95 3.54
N GLN A 47 7.20 1.70 2.88
CA GLN A 47 8.58 1.91 3.33
C GLN A 47 8.63 2.57 4.72
N GLU A 48 7.83 3.62 4.97
CA GLU A 48 7.75 4.31 6.25
C GLU A 48 7.23 3.39 7.36
N MET A 49 6.31 2.48 7.03
CA MET A 49 5.81 1.44 7.94
C MET A 49 6.77 0.24 8.10
N GLY A 50 7.96 0.26 7.49
CA GLY A 50 8.91 -0.84 7.55
C GLY A 50 8.44 -2.11 6.83
N ILE A 51 7.52 -1.98 5.87
CA ILE A 51 7.03 -3.07 5.03
C ILE A 51 7.87 -3.13 3.76
N GLU A 52 8.46 -4.28 3.48
CA GLU A 52 9.19 -4.50 2.24
C GLU A 52 8.22 -4.76 1.07
N ASP A 53 8.27 -3.90 0.06
CA ASP A 53 7.59 -4.16 -1.21
C ASP A 53 8.39 -5.20 -2.02
N SER A 54 7.90 -6.42 -2.04
CA SER A 54 8.48 -7.55 -2.76
C SER A 54 7.92 -7.72 -4.18
N THR A 55 7.22 -6.71 -4.70
CA THR A 55 6.70 -6.72 -6.07
C THR A 55 7.87 -6.81 -7.06
N PRO A 56 7.89 -7.77 -7.99
CA PRO A 56 8.97 -7.86 -8.97
C PRO A 56 9.09 -6.57 -9.81
N GLU A 57 10.29 -6.02 -9.91
CA GLU A 57 10.55 -4.80 -10.70
C GLU A 57 10.09 -4.96 -12.16
N GLU A 58 10.25 -6.16 -12.72
CA GLU A 58 9.77 -6.46 -14.07
C GLU A 58 8.25 -6.37 -14.18
N PHE A 59 7.50 -6.76 -13.13
CA PHE A 59 6.05 -6.60 -13.09
C PHE A 59 5.66 -5.13 -13.09
N VAL A 60 6.28 -4.31 -12.23
CA VAL A 60 6.02 -2.86 -12.16
C VAL A 60 6.31 -2.21 -13.52
N THR A 61 7.51 -2.43 -14.07
CA THR A 61 7.94 -1.82 -15.34
C THR A 61 7.02 -2.21 -16.50
N GLN A 62 6.62 -3.47 -16.58
CA GLN A 62 5.75 -3.94 -17.67
C GLN A 62 4.31 -3.45 -17.51
N SER A 63 3.83 -3.27 -16.27
CA SER A 63 2.48 -2.73 -16.00
C SER A 63 2.31 -1.29 -16.48
N GLU A 64 3.40 -0.53 -16.60
CA GLU A 64 3.39 0.84 -17.13
C GLU A 64 3.36 0.91 -18.67
N THR A 65 3.43 -0.24 -19.35
CA THR A 65 3.39 -0.31 -20.80
C THR A 65 2.00 -0.67 -21.33
N ASP A 66 1.68 -0.25 -22.53
CA ASP A 66 0.39 -0.59 -23.20
C ASP A 66 0.20 -2.11 -23.37
N ALA A 67 1.29 -2.88 -23.45
CA ALA A 67 1.25 -4.32 -23.60
C ALA A 67 0.97 -5.05 -22.29
N GLY A 68 1.20 -4.38 -21.15
CA GLY A 68 1.09 -4.97 -19.83
C GLY A 68 2.13 -6.06 -19.52
N PRO A 69 2.06 -6.68 -18.34
CA PRO A 69 2.97 -7.73 -17.93
C PRO A 69 2.85 -9.00 -18.78
N SER A 70 4.01 -9.60 -19.09
CA SER A 70 4.04 -10.87 -19.81
C SER A 70 3.42 -12.00 -18.98
N THR A 71 2.96 -13.06 -19.64
CA THR A 71 2.40 -14.25 -18.96
C THR A 71 3.39 -14.84 -17.94
N LYS A 72 4.69 -14.81 -18.26
CA LYS A 72 5.73 -15.28 -17.34
C LYS A 72 5.82 -14.38 -16.11
N THR A 73 5.88 -13.07 -16.31
CA THR A 73 5.95 -12.08 -15.21
C THR A 73 4.74 -12.20 -14.30
N VAL A 74 3.53 -12.35 -14.84
CA VAL A 74 2.32 -12.57 -14.05
C VAL A 74 2.41 -13.88 -13.26
N ALA A 75 2.89 -14.97 -13.87
CA ALA A 75 3.03 -16.26 -13.18
C ALA A 75 4.05 -16.18 -12.02
N ASP A 76 5.20 -15.55 -12.24
CA ASP A 76 6.23 -15.35 -11.22
C ASP A 76 5.70 -14.50 -10.06
N THR A 77 4.96 -13.42 -10.36
CA THR A 77 4.33 -12.56 -9.34
C THR A 77 3.28 -13.35 -8.52
N LYS A 78 2.43 -14.14 -9.18
CA LYS A 78 1.46 -15.01 -8.50
C LYS A 78 2.13 -16.07 -7.62
N ALA A 79 3.33 -16.53 -7.98
CA ALA A 79 4.07 -17.51 -7.19
C ALA A 79 4.49 -16.96 -5.82
N LEU A 80 4.70 -15.65 -5.68
CA LEU A 80 4.95 -15.01 -4.37
C LEU A 80 3.74 -15.12 -3.44
N LEU A 81 2.54 -14.94 -3.97
CA LEU A 81 1.29 -15.09 -3.22
C LEU A 81 1.02 -16.55 -2.87
N SER A 82 1.03 -17.45 -3.86
CA SER A 82 0.74 -18.87 -3.65
C SER A 82 1.78 -19.56 -2.77
N GLY A 83 3.03 -19.12 -2.84
CA GLY A 83 4.13 -19.59 -1.99
C GLY A 83 4.20 -18.94 -0.61
N LYS A 84 3.25 -18.02 -0.28
CA LYS A 84 3.19 -17.27 0.99
C LYS A 84 4.50 -16.55 1.30
N LYS A 85 5.13 -15.97 0.27
CA LYS A 85 6.36 -15.18 0.41
C LYS A 85 6.10 -13.74 0.86
N VAL A 86 4.83 -13.33 0.82
CA VAL A 86 4.35 -12.02 1.27
C VAL A 86 3.18 -12.22 2.24
N GLN A 87 2.99 -11.26 3.14
CA GLN A 87 1.94 -11.28 4.17
C GLN A 87 0.74 -10.40 3.79
N LEU A 88 0.88 -9.56 2.76
CA LEU A 88 -0.13 -8.59 2.37
C LEU A 88 -0.16 -8.42 0.85
N LEU A 89 -1.37 -8.32 0.28
CA LEU A 89 -1.59 -7.80 -1.07
C LEU A 89 -2.15 -6.38 -0.97
N VAL A 90 -1.43 -5.41 -1.55
CA VAL A 90 -1.86 -4.01 -1.64
C VAL A 90 -2.45 -3.77 -3.03
N VAL A 91 -3.70 -3.34 -3.09
CA VAL A 91 -4.46 -3.18 -4.34
C VAL A 91 -4.86 -1.73 -4.53
N ASN A 92 -4.57 -1.15 -5.70
CA ASN A 92 -5.18 0.13 -6.07
C ASN A 92 -6.68 -0.08 -6.30
N GLY A 93 -7.52 0.52 -5.47
CA GLY A 93 -8.97 0.40 -5.56
C GLY A 93 -9.60 1.22 -6.68
N GLN A 94 -8.84 2.11 -7.32
CA GLN A 94 -9.33 3.00 -8.38
C GLN A 94 -9.07 2.45 -9.78
N THR A 95 -8.14 1.50 -9.91
CA THR A 95 -7.83 0.81 -11.16
C THR A 95 -7.98 -0.69 -10.96
N THR A 96 -8.67 -1.35 -11.87
CA THR A 96 -8.83 -2.80 -11.87
C THR A 96 -8.71 -3.34 -13.28
N ASP A 97 -7.98 -4.43 -13.43
CA ASP A 97 -7.83 -5.15 -14.67
C ASP A 97 -7.87 -6.68 -14.44
N ALA A 98 -7.81 -7.45 -15.50
CA ALA A 98 -7.84 -8.90 -15.41
C ALA A 98 -6.63 -9.49 -14.67
N ILE A 99 -5.48 -8.80 -14.64
CA ILE A 99 -4.27 -9.24 -13.93
C ILE A 99 -4.44 -8.97 -12.44
N THR A 100 -4.91 -7.79 -12.07
CA THR A 100 -5.28 -7.45 -10.68
C THR A 100 -6.27 -8.47 -10.11
N ASP A 101 -7.30 -8.84 -10.87
CA ASP A 101 -8.29 -9.85 -10.44
C ASP A 101 -7.65 -11.23 -10.24
N GLN A 102 -6.68 -11.62 -11.09
CA GLN A 102 -5.93 -12.86 -10.91
C GLN A 102 -5.07 -12.84 -9.65
N LEU A 103 -4.38 -11.73 -9.34
CA LEU A 103 -3.58 -11.57 -8.14
C LEU A 103 -4.48 -11.65 -6.89
N ARG A 104 -5.60 -10.95 -6.87
CA ARG A 104 -6.59 -10.99 -5.78
C ARG A 104 -7.14 -12.41 -5.56
N SER A 105 -7.50 -13.10 -6.64
CA SER A 105 -7.97 -14.50 -6.55
C SER A 105 -6.90 -15.44 -6.00
N THR A 106 -5.64 -15.24 -6.41
CA THR A 106 -4.50 -16.02 -5.91
C THR A 106 -4.23 -15.74 -4.43
N ALA A 107 -4.21 -14.48 -4.02
CA ALA A 107 -4.07 -14.07 -2.62
C ALA A 107 -5.15 -14.68 -1.73
N LYS A 108 -6.41 -14.56 -2.15
CA LYS A 108 -7.56 -15.17 -1.45
C LYS A 108 -7.41 -16.66 -1.28
N THR A 109 -7.01 -17.38 -2.32
CA THR A 109 -6.80 -18.84 -2.27
C THR A 109 -5.64 -19.23 -1.34
N ALA A 110 -4.58 -18.43 -1.32
CA ALA A 110 -3.43 -18.62 -0.44
C ALA A 110 -3.69 -18.17 1.02
N GLY A 111 -4.79 -17.48 1.28
CA GLY A 111 -5.10 -16.89 2.58
C GLY A 111 -4.27 -15.65 2.91
N ILE A 112 -3.74 -14.97 1.87
CA ILE A 112 -3.07 -13.68 2.02
C ILE A 112 -4.14 -12.59 2.07
N PRO A 113 -4.17 -11.75 3.11
CA PRO A 113 -5.11 -10.66 3.21
C PRO A 113 -4.81 -9.54 2.19
N GLU A 114 -5.84 -8.79 1.83
CA GLU A 114 -5.74 -7.69 0.88
C GLU A 114 -6.09 -6.36 1.58
N VAL A 115 -5.38 -5.29 1.22
CA VAL A 115 -5.71 -3.91 1.59
C VAL A 115 -5.88 -3.08 0.32
N GLY A 116 -7.03 -2.41 0.23
CA GLY A 116 -7.30 -1.42 -0.82
C GLY A 116 -6.72 -0.06 -0.45
N VAL A 117 -5.92 0.50 -1.34
CA VAL A 117 -5.40 1.88 -1.30
C VAL A 117 -5.97 2.69 -2.46
N THR A 118 -5.88 4.01 -2.39
CA THR A 118 -6.34 4.93 -3.44
C THR A 118 -5.29 6.01 -3.67
N GLU A 119 -5.25 6.56 -4.87
CA GLU A 119 -4.37 7.69 -5.24
C GLU A 119 -4.92 9.03 -4.76
N THR A 120 -6.24 9.13 -4.63
CA THR A 120 -6.94 10.34 -4.22
C THR A 120 -7.72 10.10 -2.93
N LEU A 121 -8.12 11.17 -2.26
CA LEU A 121 -8.94 11.09 -1.06
C LEU A 121 -10.26 10.38 -1.38
N PRO A 122 -10.59 9.31 -0.64
CA PRO A 122 -11.86 8.61 -0.85
C PRO A 122 -13.04 9.45 -0.34
N GLU A 123 -14.25 9.08 -0.74
CA GLU A 123 -15.48 9.77 -0.30
C GLU A 123 -15.58 9.81 1.24
N GLY A 124 -15.87 10.98 1.77
CA GLY A 124 -16.01 11.22 3.21
C GLY A 124 -14.67 11.41 3.95
N VAL A 125 -13.56 11.52 3.24
CA VAL A 125 -12.25 11.87 3.81
C VAL A 125 -11.83 13.24 3.26
N ASP A 126 -11.74 14.24 4.15
CA ASP A 126 -11.55 15.63 3.77
C ASP A 126 -10.11 16.12 3.98
N THR A 127 -9.30 15.41 4.74
CA THR A 127 -7.92 15.82 5.06
C THR A 127 -6.89 14.77 4.68
N TYR A 128 -5.68 15.24 4.38
CA TYR A 128 -4.53 14.37 4.13
C TYR A 128 -4.20 13.49 5.35
N ALA A 129 -4.26 14.07 6.54
CA ALA A 129 -3.96 13.33 7.77
C ALA A 129 -4.94 12.18 8.02
N ASP A 130 -6.24 12.40 7.80
CA ASP A 130 -7.25 11.34 7.90
C ASP A 130 -7.06 10.27 6.81
N PHE A 131 -6.72 10.70 5.59
CA PHE A 131 -6.46 9.81 4.47
C PHE A 131 -5.31 8.84 4.77
N ILE A 132 -4.14 9.37 5.11
CA ILE A 132 -2.96 8.54 5.42
C ILE A 132 -3.17 7.77 6.73
N GLY A 133 -3.73 8.41 7.76
CA GLY A 133 -3.99 7.79 9.05
C GLY A 133 -4.92 6.57 8.93
N SER A 134 -6.01 6.69 8.17
CA SER A 134 -6.93 5.57 7.92
C SER A 134 -6.29 4.45 7.09
N THR A 135 -5.36 4.78 6.19
CA THR A 135 -4.63 3.78 5.40
C THR A 135 -3.66 3.00 6.28
N ILE A 136 -2.91 3.69 7.17
CA ILE A 136 -2.06 3.03 8.18
C ILE A 136 -2.89 2.10 9.07
N ASP A 137 -4.04 2.57 9.55
CA ASP A 137 -4.93 1.78 10.42
C ASP A 137 -5.47 0.53 9.69
N LYS A 138 -5.84 0.65 8.41
CA LYS A 138 -6.27 -0.50 7.58
C LYS A 138 -5.15 -1.53 7.44
N ILE A 139 -3.93 -1.10 7.11
CA ILE A 139 -2.78 -2.00 7.00
C ILE A 139 -2.52 -2.67 8.35
N SER A 140 -2.46 -1.90 9.45
CA SER A 140 -2.16 -2.39 10.79
C SER A 140 -3.17 -3.41 11.32
N THR A 141 -4.44 -3.27 10.95
CA THR A 141 -5.49 -4.22 11.34
C THR A 141 -5.53 -5.47 10.47
N THR A 142 -4.95 -5.39 9.27
CA THR A 142 -4.97 -6.48 8.28
C THR A 142 -3.77 -7.40 8.43
N VAL A 143 -2.59 -6.87 8.71
CA VAL A 143 -1.38 -7.66 9.01
C VAL A 143 -1.48 -8.19 10.45
N LYS A 144 -1.25 -9.51 10.62
CA LYS A 144 -1.35 -10.20 11.91
C LYS A 144 0.00 -10.75 12.32
#